data_c6ba5e0d96b3537611b00667fcc31945
#
_entry.id   c6ba5e0d96b3537611b00667fcc31945
#
_cell.length_a   1.000
_cell.length_b   1.000
_cell.length_c   1.000
_cell.angle_alpha   90.00
_cell.angle_beta   90.00
_cell.angle_gamma   90.00
#
_symmetry.space_group_name_H-M   'P 1'
#
loop_
_entity.id
_entity.type
_entity.pdbx_description
1 polymer ?
#
loop_
_entity_poly.entity_id
_entity_poly.type
_entity_poly.pdbx_seq_one_letter_code
_entity_poly.pdbx_strand_id
1 'polypeptide(L)'
;MDLLLLVAGLLALSASPDVFTVGTARAERGRNATGFIEVPAGVDAGTSIPVAVVHGARPGPVLAIVSGAHGTEYASIIAVEKLMGTLDAKQVSGTVILVPLVNRASFDQKVVHVNPVDGKSMNRFYPGKADGTQTERASYLITQQVVEPSDHLIDLHGGDLDESLRPYSYWTKTGREDQDRISREMVLAFGLDRIIVSTDRPKDPSASRYLENTATTRLKPSITAEAGHAGTVEAADVEALVRGSLSVMRYLRMLPGAPDFVAKPIWITSVATVNSDQAGIFYPLVKRGAAVVKDAPLGYVTDFFGQKIFEARAPVAGEVLYICSVPSMAKGGTIANIGVTE
;
A
#
# COMPACT_ATOMS: atom_id res chain seq x y z
N MET A 1 19.07 56.09 -4.49
CA MET A 1 19.80 55.36 -3.44
C MET A 1 18.75 54.47 -2.75
N ASP A 2 18.42 53.34 -3.42
CA ASP A 2 17.33 52.45 -2.98
C ASP A 2 17.95 51.29 -2.21
N LEU A 3 17.52 51.20 -0.95
CA LEU A 3 17.97 50.16 -0.01
C LEU A 3 17.05 48.95 -0.19
N LEU A 4 17.53 47.94 -0.92
CA LEU A 4 16.88 46.62 -1.02
C LEU A 4 16.99 45.89 0.34
N LEU A 5 15.91 45.83 1.07
CA LEU A 5 15.78 44.95 2.23
C LEU A 5 15.58 43.52 1.77
N LEU A 6 16.64 42.69 1.87
CA LEU A 6 16.58 41.22 1.76
C LEU A 6 15.90 40.70 3.03
N VAL A 7 14.65 40.29 2.92
CA VAL A 7 13.98 39.51 3.98
C VAL A 7 14.38 38.06 3.79
N ALA A 8 15.41 37.61 4.50
CA ALA A 8 15.72 36.21 4.66
C ALA A 8 14.67 35.54 5.57
N GLY A 9 13.70 34.84 4.98
CA GLY A 9 12.77 34.01 5.73
C GLY A 9 13.53 32.84 6.37
N LEU A 10 13.83 32.94 7.66
CA LEU A 10 14.22 31.79 8.45
C LEU A 10 13.00 30.85 8.52
N LEU A 11 13.03 29.77 7.74
CA LEU A 11 12.21 28.57 8.04
C LEU A 11 12.72 28.04 9.38
N ALA A 12 11.94 28.27 10.44
CA ALA A 12 12.17 27.64 11.72
C ALA A 12 11.98 26.13 11.54
N LEU A 13 13.11 25.40 11.41
CA LEU A 13 13.11 23.96 11.59
C LEU A 13 12.65 23.69 13.02
N SER A 14 11.39 23.29 13.20
CA SER A 14 10.93 22.79 14.48
C SER A 14 11.83 21.62 14.87
N ALA A 15 12.46 21.71 16.04
CA ALA A 15 13.29 20.63 16.55
C ALA A 15 12.43 19.38 16.67
N SER A 16 12.81 18.31 15.96
CA SER A 16 12.14 17.03 16.14
C SER A 16 12.21 16.61 17.61
N PRO A 17 11.15 16.00 18.18
CA PRO A 17 11.14 15.63 19.61
C PRO A 17 12.29 14.68 19.95
N ASP A 18 12.74 14.71 21.19
CA ASP A 18 13.80 13.77 21.66
C ASP A 18 13.31 12.33 21.74
N VAL A 19 12.00 12.13 21.81
CA VAL A 19 11.34 10.81 21.86
C VAL A 19 10.16 10.83 20.91
N PHE A 20 10.07 9.81 20.05
CA PHE A 20 8.93 9.59 19.17
C PHE A 20 8.17 8.34 19.63
N THR A 21 6.85 8.45 19.76
CA THR A 21 6.01 7.37 20.31
C THR A 21 4.86 7.03 19.38
N VAL A 22 4.67 5.73 19.09
CA VAL A 22 3.50 5.16 18.40
C VAL A 22 3.03 3.93 19.17
N GLY A 23 1.82 3.92 19.68
CA GLY A 23 1.35 2.89 20.58
C GLY A 23 2.26 2.76 21.80
N THR A 24 2.76 1.56 22.06
CA THR A 24 3.73 1.28 23.12
C THR A 24 5.19 1.39 22.66
N ALA A 25 5.44 1.56 21.34
CA ALA A 25 6.79 1.77 20.80
C ALA A 25 7.26 3.20 21.12
N ARG A 26 8.29 3.33 21.94
CA ARG A 26 8.88 4.60 22.38
C ARG A 26 10.35 4.64 21.99
N ALA A 27 10.70 5.38 20.94
CA ALA A 27 12.07 5.49 20.43
C ALA A 27 12.70 6.83 20.85
N GLU A 28 13.84 6.79 21.51
CA GLU A 28 14.71 7.95 21.70
C GLU A 28 15.43 8.29 20.39
N ARG A 29 15.89 9.53 20.26
CA ARG A 29 16.65 9.98 19.07
C ARG A 29 17.88 9.08 18.83
N GLY A 30 18.04 8.63 17.58
CA GLY A 30 19.09 7.69 17.18
C GLY A 30 18.87 6.25 17.62
N ARG A 31 17.64 5.87 17.99
CA ARG A 31 17.27 4.53 18.46
C ARG A 31 16.08 3.97 17.69
N ASN A 32 16.03 2.64 17.64
CA ASN A 32 14.87 1.87 17.19
C ASN A 32 14.09 1.38 18.40
N ALA A 33 12.76 1.34 18.30
CA ALA A 33 11.89 0.73 19.29
C ALA A 33 10.77 -0.06 18.61
N THR A 34 10.31 -1.12 19.24
CA THR A 34 9.15 -1.91 18.80
C THR A 34 8.09 -1.91 19.88
N GLY A 35 6.84 -2.13 19.50
CA GLY A 35 5.70 -2.18 20.40
C GLY A 35 4.43 -2.53 19.65
N PHE A 36 3.30 -2.15 20.23
CA PHE A 36 1.98 -2.43 19.67
C PHE A 36 1.09 -1.20 19.75
N ILE A 37 0.23 -1.03 18.74
CA ILE A 37 -0.95 -0.19 18.84
C ILE A 37 -2.08 -1.10 19.34
N GLU A 38 -2.51 -0.87 20.58
CA GLU A 38 -3.55 -1.67 21.20
C GLU A 38 -4.93 -1.23 20.71
N VAL A 39 -5.66 -2.15 20.09
CA VAL A 39 -7.06 -1.97 19.67
C VAL A 39 -7.95 -2.55 20.75
N PRO A 40 -8.56 -1.74 21.60
CA PRO A 40 -9.34 -2.24 22.72
C PRO A 40 -10.55 -3.07 22.24
N ALA A 41 -11.04 -3.98 23.07
CA ALA A 41 -12.32 -4.64 22.85
C ALA A 41 -13.45 -3.60 22.87
N GLY A 42 -14.48 -3.85 22.09
CA GLY A 42 -15.67 -2.99 21.97
C GLY A 42 -16.90 -3.84 21.66
N VAL A 43 -17.55 -3.60 20.52
CA VAL A 43 -18.68 -4.42 20.05
C VAL A 43 -18.25 -5.85 19.69
N ASP A 44 -16.96 -6.06 19.49
CA ASP A 44 -16.32 -7.34 19.23
C ASP A 44 -14.92 -7.37 19.91
N ALA A 45 -14.13 -8.44 19.68
CA ALA A 45 -12.84 -8.65 20.33
C ALA A 45 -11.84 -7.52 19.98
N GLY A 46 -10.94 -7.24 20.92
CA GLY A 46 -9.76 -6.39 20.67
C GLY A 46 -8.67 -7.13 19.91
N THR A 47 -7.64 -6.39 19.50
CA THR A 47 -6.43 -6.90 18.85
C THR A 47 -5.24 -5.99 19.15
N SER A 48 -4.04 -6.39 18.76
CA SER A 48 -2.84 -5.54 18.84
C SER A 48 -2.15 -5.52 17.47
N ILE A 49 -1.76 -4.34 17.02
CA ILE A 49 -1.09 -4.11 15.73
C ILE A 49 0.40 -3.90 16.02
N PRO A 50 1.32 -4.74 15.50
CA PRO A 50 2.74 -4.56 15.70
C PRO A 50 3.23 -3.29 15.00
N VAL A 51 4.11 -2.54 15.66
CA VAL A 51 4.70 -1.32 15.14
C VAL A 51 6.16 -1.20 15.53
N ALA A 52 6.99 -0.70 14.64
CA ALA A 52 8.34 -0.27 14.96
C ALA A 52 8.50 1.22 14.61
N VAL A 53 9.30 1.91 15.41
CA VAL A 53 9.71 3.29 15.23
C VAL A 53 11.22 3.33 15.08
N VAL A 54 11.70 3.80 13.94
CA VAL A 54 13.11 4.12 13.71
C VAL A 54 13.25 5.64 13.84
N HIS A 55 13.62 6.13 15.02
CA HIS A 55 13.77 7.55 15.27
C HIS A 55 15.19 8.00 14.99
N GLY A 56 15.39 8.63 13.83
CA GLY A 56 16.68 8.98 13.29
C GLY A 56 17.50 9.94 14.15
N ALA A 57 18.82 9.82 14.07
CA ALA A 57 19.75 10.67 14.81
C ALA A 57 19.73 12.14 14.36
N ARG A 58 19.25 12.42 13.15
CA ARG A 58 19.18 13.76 12.55
C ARG A 58 17.73 14.17 12.31
N PRO A 59 17.40 15.48 12.38
CA PRO A 59 16.09 15.98 11.96
C PRO A 59 15.75 15.60 10.52
N GLY A 60 14.46 15.43 10.23
CA GLY A 60 13.95 15.11 8.90
C GLY A 60 12.45 14.80 8.96
N PRO A 61 11.85 14.39 7.84
CA PRO A 61 10.42 14.09 7.77
C PRO A 61 10.06 12.80 8.53
N VAL A 62 8.77 12.63 8.76
CA VAL A 62 8.18 11.39 9.27
C VAL A 62 7.56 10.62 8.09
N LEU A 63 8.07 9.42 7.83
CA LEU A 63 7.56 8.51 6.82
C LEU A 63 6.87 7.32 7.49
N ALA A 64 5.60 7.09 7.15
CA ALA A 64 4.91 5.85 7.51
C ALA A 64 5.01 4.85 6.36
N ILE A 65 5.36 3.59 6.67
CA ILE A 65 5.32 2.44 5.76
C ILE A 65 4.43 1.38 6.41
N VAL A 66 3.32 1.10 5.79
CA VAL A 66 2.27 0.25 6.35
C VAL A 66 1.98 -0.90 5.41
N SER A 67 1.79 -2.10 5.94
CA SER A 67 1.37 -3.28 5.18
C SER A 67 0.39 -4.16 5.95
N GLY A 68 -0.07 -5.23 5.32
CA GLY A 68 -0.93 -6.23 5.95
C GLY A 68 -2.34 -5.72 6.28
N ALA A 69 -2.86 -4.77 5.50
CA ALA A 69 -4.30 -4.45 5.49
C ALA A 69 -5.12 -5.69 5.10
N HIS A 70 -4.57 -6.49 4.18
CA HIS A 70 -4.96 -7.87 3.93
C HIS A 70 -3.88 -8.78 4.50
N GLY A 71 -4.23 -9.59 5.50
CA GLY A 71 -3.25 -10.34 6.30
C GLY A 71 -2.58 -11.51 5.57
N THR A 72 -3.02 -11.83 4.37
CA THR A 72 -2.51 -12.90 3.51
C THR A 72 -1.65 -12.41 2.33
N GLU A 73 -1.40 -11.11 2.24
CA GLU A 73 -0.44 -10.51 1.30
C GLU A 73 0.99 -10.57 1.86
N TYR A 74 1.51 -11.79 2.00
CA TYR A 74 2.73 -12.04 2.78
C TYR A 74 3.98 -11.33 2.25
N ALA A 75 4.11 -11.10 0.94
CA ALA A 75 5.28 -10.42 0.38
C ALA A 75 5.47 -9.01 0.95
N SER A 76 4.38 -8.23 1.10
CA SER A 76 4.41 -6.89 1.67
C SER A 76 4.72 -6.90 3.17
N ILE A 77 4.16 -7.86 3.91
CA ILE A 77 4.40 -8.05 5.35
C ILE A 77 5.88 -8.34 5.61
N ILE A 78 6.45 -9.30 4.88
CA ILE A 78 7.87 -9.68 4.99
C ILE A 78 8.79 -8.53 4.52
N ALA A 79 8.38 -7.73 3.54
CA ALA A 79 9.16 -6.57 3.12
C ALA A 79 9.30 -5.55 4.25
N VAL A 80 8.23 -5.26 5.00
CA VAL A 80 8.30 -4.34 6.15
C VAL A 80 9.10 -4.95 7.30
N GLU A 81 8.97 -6.26 7.57
CA GLU A 81 9.82 -6.96 8.54
C GLU A 81 11.31 -6.82 8.20
N LYS A 82 11.69 -7.03 6.93
CA LYS A 82 13.08 -6.85 6.48
C LYS A 82 13.55 -5.41 6.64
N LEU A 83 12.71 -4.41 6.37
CA LEU A 83 13.03 -3.00 6.61
C LEU A 83 13.31 -2.74 8.10
N MET A 84 12.54 -3.33 9.01
CA MET A 84 12.78 -3.22 10.46
C MET A 84 14.17 -3.75 10.87
N GLY A 85 14.63 -4.84 10.25
CA GLY A 85 15.97 -5.40 10.49
C GLY A 85 17.11 -4.65 9.77
N THR A 86 16.80 -3.87 8.74
CA THR A 86 17.80 -3.19 7.89
C THR A 86 18.07 -1.76 8.33
N LEU A 87 17.07 -1.05 8.85
CA LEU A 87 17.17 0.37 9.16
C LEU A 87 17.90 0.61 10.49
N ASP A 88 19.02 1.33 10.42
CA ASP A 88 19.76 1.83 11.57
C ASP A 88 19.41 3.31 11.82
N ALA A 89 18.80 3.61 12.96
CA ALA A 89 18.42 4.96 13.35
C ALA A 89 19.59 5.95 13.32
N LYS A 90 20.83 5.51 13.51
CA LYS A 90 22.02 6.38 13.44
C LYS A 90 22.27 6.92 12.04
N GLN A 91 21.80 6.24 11.01
CA GLN A 91 21.95 6.63 9.61
C GLN A 91 20.74 7.38 9.05
N VAL A 92 19.59 7.31 9.75
CA VAL A 92 18.32 7.92 9.33
C VAL A 92 18.26 9.39 9.71
N SER A 93 17.71 10.22 8.81
CA SER A 93 17.24 11.57 9.09
C SER A 93 15.72 11.56 9.13
N GLY A 94 15.13 12.13 10.20
CA GLY A 94 13.68 12.05 10.45
C GLY A 94 13.27 10.77 11.18
N THR A 95 12.02 10.35 10.99
CA THR A 95 11.46 9.17 11.67
C THR A 95 10.79 8.25 10.66
N VAL A 96 10.95 6.93 10.83
CA VAL A 96 10.20 5.94 10.06
C VAL A 96 9.29 5.18 11.00
N ILE A 97 7.99 5.18 10.70
CA ILE A 97 6.98 4.35 11.35
C ILE A 97 6.76 3.13 10.46
N LEU A 98 6.99 1.93 10.98
CA LEU A 98 6.86 0.66 10.25
C LEU A 98 5.74 -0.15 10.88
N VAL A 99 4.69 -0.43 10.11
CA VAL A 99 3.57 -1.29 10.53
C VAL A 99 3.53 -2.50 9.61
N PRO A 100 4.09 -3.65 10.02
CA PRO A 100 4.19 -4.82 9.14
C PRO A 100 2.84 -5.52 8.92
N LEU A 101 1.91 -5.44 9.88
CA LEU A 101 0.69 -6.23 9.84
C LEU A 101 -0.45 -5.52 10.57
N VAL A 102 -1.37 -4.89 9.83
CA VAL A 102 -2.53 -4.22 10.41
C VAL A 102 -3.64 -5.22 10.74
N ASN A 103 -3.96 -6.14 9.83
CA ASN A 103 -5.05 -7.11 9.98
C ASN A 103 -4.53 -8.46 10.48
N ARG A 104 -4.22 -8.50 11.77
CA ARG A 104 -3.65 -9.69 12.40
C ARG A 104 -4.60 -10.90 12.35
N ALA A 105 -5.91 -10.70 12.51
CA ALA A 105 -6.86 -11.79 12.49
C ALA A 105 -6.94 -12.49 11.12
N SER A 106 -6.85 -11.74 10.01
CA SER A 106 -6.73 -12.28 8.64
C SER A 106 -5.44 -13.12 8.50
N PHE A 107 -4.31 -12.61 8.99
CA PHE A 107 -3.03 -13.33 8.96
C PHE A 107 -3.08 -14.65 9.75
N ASP A 108 -3.52 -14.60 11.01
CA ASP A 108 -3.54 -15.75 11.91
C ASP A 108 -4.47 -16.86 11.39
N GLN A 109 -5.60 -16.50 10.76
CA GLN A 109 -6.60 -17.43 10.26
C GLN A 109 -6.49 -17.70 8.74
N LYS A 110 -5.58 -17.02 8.04
CA LYS A 110 -5.38 -17.12 6.58
C LYS A 110 -6.67 -16.82 5.80
N VAL A 111 -7.36 -15.76 6.19
CA VAL A 111 -8.60 -15.31 5.56
C VAL A 111 -8.31 -14.21 4.56
N VAL A 112 -8.73 -14.44 3.32
CA VAL A 112 -8.49 -13.56 2.15
C VAL A 112 -9.29 -12.26 2.28
N HIS A 113 -8.68 -11.13 1.98
CA HIS A 113 -9.29 -9.78 1.81
C HIS A 113 -9.96 -9.16 3.03
N VAL A 114 -10.46 -9.94 3.98
CA VAL A 114 -11.27 -9.41 5.08
C VAL A 114 -10.73 -9.80 6.46
N ASN A 115 -11.13 -9.04 7.46
CA ASN A 115 -10.95 -9.41 8.85
C ASN A 115 -12.04 -10.43 9.24
N PRO A 116 -11.68 -11.67 9.64
CA PRO A 116 -12.68 -12.70 9.96
C PRO A 116 -13.49 -12.40 11.23
N VAL A 117 -13.11 -11.43 12.05
CA VAL A 117 -13.85 -11.04 13.26
C VAL A 117 -15.13 -10.29 12.91
N ASP A 118 -15.10 -9.45 11.88
CA ASP A 118 -16.24 -8.60 11.50
C ASP A 118 -16.61 -8.66 10.01
N GLY A 119 -15.89 -9.48 9.20
CA GLY A 119 -16.13 -9.65 7.77
C GLY A 119 -15.80 -8.42 6.91
N LYS A 120 -15.08 -7.43 7.45
CA LYS A 120 -14.79 -6.17 6.77
C LYS A 120 -13.37 -6.15 6.18
N SER A 121 -13.22 -5.55 4.99
CA SER A 121 -11.90 -5.26 4.42
C SER A 121 -11.35 -3.98 5.00
N MET A 122 -10.12 -4.02 5.58
CA MET A 122 -9.47 -2.82 6.14
C MET A 122 -9.49 -1.66 5.15
N ASN A 123 -9.10 -1.91 3.92
CA ASN A 123 -9.03 -0.90 2.84
C ASN A 123 -10.39 -0.46 2.28
N ARG A 124 -11.44 -0.48 3.11
CA ARG A 124 -12.76 0.08 2.78
C ARG A 124 -13.36 0.87 3.95
N PHE A 125 -12.67 0.84 5.11
CA PHE A 125 -13.21 1.40 6.35
C PHE A 125 -12.35 2.50 6.99
N TYR A 126 -11.30 2.97 6.33
CA TYR A 126 -10.61 4.18 6.73
C TYR A 126 -11.51 5.43 6.55
N PRO A 127 -11.40 6.46 7.38
CA PRO A 127 -10.43 6.66 8.47
C PRO A 127 -10.77 5.91 9.77
N GLY A 128 -11.81 5.09 9.79
CA GLY A 128 -12.24 4.29 10.92
C GLY A 128 -13.18 5.01 11.89
N LYS A 129 -13.57 4.30 12.95
CA LYS A 129 -14.43 4.80 14.04
C LYS A 129 -13.94 4.23 15.37
N ALA A 130 -13.85 5.08 16.40
CA ALA A 130 -13.34 4.70 17.72
C ALA A 130 -14.25 3.67 18.45
N ASP A 131 -15.55 3.72 18.19
CA ASP A 131 -16.61 2.88 18.78
C ASP A 131 -17.16 1.82 17.83
N GLY A 132 -16.51 1.63 16.68
CA GLY A 132 -16.94 0.66 15.66
C GLY A 132 -16.48 -0.77 15.93
N THR A 133 -16.57 -1.61 14.89
CA THR A 133 -16.06 -2.99 14.89
C THR A 133 -14.53 -3.02 14.94
N GLN A 134 -13.92 -4.20 15.08
CA GLN A 134 -12.46 -4.34 15.18
C GLN A 134 -11.73 -3.67 14.00
N THR A 135 -12.20 -3.89 12.77
CA THR A 135 -11.66 -3.23 11.57
C THR A 135 -11.78 -1.72 11.66
N GLU A 136 -12.93 -1.19 12.06
CA GLU A 136 -13.15 0.27 12.16
C GLU A 136 -12.30 0.90 13.27
N ARG A 137 -12.16 0.24 14.43
CA ARG A 137 -11.30 0.72 15.53
C ARG A 137 -9.82 0.66 15.15
N ALA A 138 -9.38 -0.43 14.48
CA ALA A 138 -8.03 -0.56 13.97
C ALA A 138 -7.70 0.53 12.95
N SER A 139 -8.59 0.76 11.96
CA SER A 139 -8.45 1.84 10.97
C SER A 139 -8.39 3.23 11.62
N TYR A 140 -9.21 3.46 12.66
CA TYR A 140 -9.19 4.70 13.42
C TYR A 140 -7.84 4.93 14.12
N LEU A 141 -7.32 3.91 14.81
CA LEU A 141 -6.05 4.02 15.53
C LEU A 141 -4.86 4.16 14.57
N ILE A 142 -4.84 3.47 13.44
CA ILE A 142 -3.84 3.68 12.38
C ILE A 142 -3.93 5.12 11.85
N THR A 143 -5.13 5.64 11.62
CA THR A 143 -5.30 7.04 11.20
C THR A 143 -4.70 8.00 12.22
N GLN A 144 -5.03 7.86 13.51
CA GLN A 144 -4.60 8.77 14.56
C GLN A 144 -3.11 8.66 14.91
N GLN A 145 -2.56 7.43 14.95
CA GLN A 145 -1.23 7.21 15.49
C GLN A 145 -0.15 7.02 14.43
N VAL A 146 -0.55 6.76 13.17
CA VAL A 146 0.39 6.51 12.06
C VAL A 146 0.22 7.56 10.97
N VAL A 147 -1.00 7.79 10.48
CA VAL A 147 -1.24 8.74 9.38
C VAL A 147 -1.08 10.19 9.87
N GLU A 148 -1.75 10.58 10.97
CA GLU A 148 -1.73 11.97 11.44
C GLU A 148 -0.32 12.49 11.76
N PRO A 149 0.57 11.75 12.46
CA PRO A 149 1.92 12.24 12.74
C PRO A 149 2.89 12.14 11.56
N SER A 150 2.54 11.46 10.46
CA SER A 150 3.43 11.31 9.31
C SER A 150 3.36 12.53 8.37
N ASP A 151 4.46 12.80 7.66
CA ASP A 151 4.53 13.76 6.55
C ASP A 151 4.27 13.07 5.21
N HIS A 152 4.66 11.80 5.09
CA HIS A 152 4.53 10.98 3.89
C HIS A 152 4.09 9.56 4.25
N LEU A 153 3.47 8.85 3.30
CA LEU A 153 3.02 7.48 3.55
C LEU A 153 3.26 6.58 2.33
N ILE A 154 3.68 5.35 2.59
CA ILE A 154 3.72 4.23 1.64
C ILE A 154 2.77 3.15 2.16
N ASP A 155 1.76 2.79 1.36
CA ASP A 155 0.85 1.68 1.60
C ASP A 155 1.31 0.49 0.77
N LEU A 156 1.82 -0.55 1.43
CA LEU A 156 2.36 -1.73 0.76
C LEU A 156 1.33 -2.86 0.74
N HIS A 157 1.09 -3.35 -0.44
CA HIS A 157 0.22 -4.47 -0.72
C HIS A 157 0.94 -5.57 -1.50
N GLY A 158 0.26 -6.69 -1.70
CA GLY A 158 0.80 -7.82 -2.46
C GLY A 158 -0.31 -8.71 -3.00
N GLY A 159 0.07 -9.77 -3.72
CA GLY A 159 -0.89 -10.77 -4.18
C GLY A 159 -1.43 -11.59 -3.02
N ASP A 160 -2.72 -11.46 -2.73
CA ASP A 160 -3.42 -12.31 -1.77
C ASP A 160 -3.45 -13.78 -2.25
N LEU A 161 -4.01 -14.71 -1.46
CA LEU A 161 -3.99 -16.14 -1.78
C LEU A 161 -4.56 -16.46 -3.16
N ASP A 162 -5.50 -15.68 -3.65
CA ASP A 162 -6.16 -15.83 -4.95
C ASP A 162 -5.70 -14.83 -6.02
N GLU A 163 -4.66 -14.03 -5.77
CA GLU A 163 -4.20 -12.96 -6.64
C GLU A 163 -2.80 -13.20 -7.21
N SER A 164 -2.64 -13.01 -8.49
CA SER A 164 -1.34 -12.95 -9.15
C SER A 164 -1.16 -11.58 -9.78
N LEU A 165 -0.27 -10.77 -9.21
CA LEU A 165 -0.09 -9.36 -9.59
C LEU A 165 1.18 -9.15 -10.42
N ARG A 166 1.06 -8.43 -11.54
CA ARG A 166 2.19 -7.71 -12.15
C ARG A 166 2.57 -6.58 -11.20
N PRO A 167 3.79 -6.46 -10.67
CA PRO A 167 4.11 -5.38 -9.75
C PRO A 167 3.81 -3.99 -10.34
N TYR A 168 3.11 -3.13 -9.57
CA TYR A 168 2.74 -1.77 -9.98
C TYR A 168 2.57 -0.85 -8.76
N SER A 169 2.51 0.46 -9.01
CA SER A 169 2.20 1.47 -7.99
C SER A 169 0.95 2.26 -8.38
N TYR A 170 0.30 2.87 -7.38
CA TYR A 170 -0.73 3.88 -7.59
C TYR A 170 -0.19 5.27 -7.30
N TRP A 171 -0.50 6.20 -8.19
CA TRP A 171 -0.33 7.63 -7.98
C TRP A 171 -1.69 8.30 -8.01
N THR A 172 -2.13 8.85 -6.87
CA THR A 172 -3.39 9.59 -6.78
C THR A 172 -3.16 11.07 -7.06
N LYS A 173 -3.82 11.59 -8.08
CA LYS A 173 -3.85 13.02 -8.42
C LYS A 173 -4.93 13.71 -7.60
N THR A 174 -4.51 14.57 -6.69
CA THR A 174 -5.41 15.31 -5.79
C THR A 174 -5.87 16.65 -6.37
N GLY A 175 -5.13 17.17 -7.36
CA GLY A 175 -5.27 18.52 -7.92
C GLY A 175 -4.52 19.59 -7.10
N ARG A 176 -3.72 19.18 -6.11
CA ARG A 176 -2.81 20.07 -5.35
C ARG A 176 -1.40 19.86 -5.88
N GLU A 177 -0.87 20.89 -6.56
CA GLU A 177 0.36 20.80 -7.34
C GLU A 177 1.55 20.24 -6.54
N ASP A 178 1.84 20.79 -5.36
CA ASP A 178 2.97 20.33 -4.55
C ASP A 178 2.79 18.90 -4.04
N GLN A 179 1.60 18.53 -3.60
CA GLN A 179 1.31 17.19 -3.13
C GLN A 179 1.43 16.19 -4.27
N ASP A 180 0.84 16.51 -5.43
CA ASP A 180 0.86 15.66 -6.62
C ASP A 180 2.28 15.49 -7.16
N ARG A 181 3.08 16.56 -7.15
CA ARG A 181 4.50 16.51 -7.54
C ARG A 181 5.31 15.58 -6.64
N ILE A 182 5.17 15.73 -5.31
CA ILE A 182 5.94 14.89 -4.35
C ILE A 182 5.51 13.42 -4.48
N SER A 183 4.21 13.12 -4.49
CA SER A 183 3.74 11.73 -4.63
C SER A 183 4.09 11.11 -5.98
N ARG A 184 4.13 11.93 -7.06
CA ARG A 184 4.61 11.49 -8.38
C ARG A 184 6.10 11.12 -8.33
N GLU A 185 6.93 11.93 -7.71
CA GLU A 185 8.36 11.61 -7.54
C GLU A 185 8.55 10.38 -6.62
N MET A 186 7.68 10.20 -5.62
CA MET A 186 7.71 9.00 -4.76
C MET A 186 7.45 7.72 -5.56
N VAL A 187 6.44 7.65 -6.45
CA VAL A 187 6.20 6.45 -7.26
C VAL A 187 7.34 6.20 -8.25
N LEU A 188 7.92 7.25 -8.83
CA LEU A 188 9.08 7.12 -9.71
C LEU A 188 10.32 6.61 -8.95
N ALA A 189 10.56 7.12 -7.75
CA ALA A 189 11.64 6.68 -6.87
C ALA A 189 11.40 5.27 -6.33
N PHE A 190 10.15 4.83 -6.16
CA PHE A 190 9.83 3.47 -5.74
C PHE A 190 10.31 2.43 -6.76
N GLY A 191 10.33 2.79 -8.04
CA GLY A 191 11.03 2.02 -9.07
C GLY A 191 10.21 0.90 -9.71
N LEU A 192 8.89 0.76 -9.42
CA LEU A 192 8.00 -0.08 -10.20
C LEU A 192 7.61 0.64 -11.48
N ASP A 193 7.75 -0.04 -12.61
CA ASP A 193 7.63 0.57 -13.94
C ASP A 193 6.18 0.74 -14.42
N ARG A 194 5.20 0.09 -13.79
CA ARG A 194 3.77 0.28 -14.03
C ARG A 194 3.20 1.20 -12.95
N ILE A 195 2.59 2.30 -13.38
CA ILE A 195 2.02 3.29 -12.46
C ILE A 195 0.58 3.57 -12.86
N ILE A 196 -0.36 3.17 -12.00
CA ILE A 196 -1.78 3.45 -12.19
C ILE A 196 -2.06 4.87 -11.71
N VAL A 197 -2.63 5.70 -12.60
CA VAL A 197 -3.03 7.07 -12.27
C VAL A 197 -4.48 7.07 -11.78
N SER A 198 -4.67 7.43 -10.52
CA SER A 198 -5.99 7.50 -9.88
C SER A 198 -6.45 8.95 -9.75
N THR A 199 -7.67 9.25 -10.22
CA THR A 199 -8.27 10.60 -10.17
C THR A 199 -9.63 10.62 -9.51
N ASP A 200 -10.18 9.47 -9.17
CA ASP A 200 -11.55 9.22 -8.68
C ASP A 200 -11.65 9.08 -7.17
N ARG A 201 -10.57 9.43 -6.45
CA ARG A 201 -10.53 9.29 -4.99
C ARG A 201 -11.31 10.40 -4.28
N PRO A 202 -11.97 10.10 -3.15
CA PRO A 202 -12.60 11.10 -2.33
C PRO A 202 -11.63 12.22 -1.94
N LYS A 203 -12.14 13.47 -1.88
CA LYS A 203 -11.37 14.65 -1.44
C LYS A 203 -11.66 15.02 0.01
N ASP A 204 -12.78 14.55 0.56
CA ASP A 204 -13.16 14.74 1.95
C ASP A 204 -12.45 13.70 2.85
N PRO A 205 -11.72 14.13 3.89
CA PRO A 205 -11.07 13.22 4.84
C PRO A 205 -12.02 12.23 5.52
N SER A 206 -13.27 12.58 5.73
CA SER A 206 -14.28 11.69 6.34
C SER A 206 -14.83 10.64 5.38
N ALA A 207 -14.69 10.87 4.07
CA ALA A 207 -15.13 9.97 3.01
C ALA A 207 -14.00 9.08 2.47
N SER A 208 -12.78 9.20 3.00
CA SER A 208 -11.67 8.31 2.63
C SER A 208 -12.02 6.86 3.01
N ARG A 209 -11.56 5.89 2.21
CA ARG A 209 -11.82 4.46 2.42
C ARG A 209 -10.55 3.61 2.42
N TYR A 210 -9.53 4.11 1.77
CA TYR A 210 -8.22 3.47 1.60
C TYR A 210 -7.20 4.17 2.49
N LEU A 211 -6.18 3.46 2.94
CA LEU A 211 -5.13 4.05 3.79
C LEU A 211 -4.40 5.17 3.04
N GLU A 212 -3.97 4.92 1.82
CA GLU A 212 -3.31 5.93 0.97
C GLU A 212 -4.20 7.16 0.79
N ASN A 213 -5.50 6.98 0.50
CA ASN A 213 -6.43 8.09 0.33
C ASN A 213 -6.70 8.84 1.66
N THR A 214 -6.61 8.15 2.80
CA THR A 214 -6.69 8.80 4.12
C THR A 214 -5.52 9.77 4.33
N ALA A 215 -4.33 9.43 3.86
CA ALA A 215 -3.19 10.34 3.89
C ALA A 215 -3.33 11.48 2.87
N THR A 216 -3.72 11.20 1.61
CA THR A 216 -3.86 12.25 0.57
C THR A 216 -4.91 13.31 0.93
N THR A 217 -6.04 12.90 1.51
CA THR A 217 -7.08 13.84 1.97
C THR A 217 -6.64 14.73 3.13
N ARG A 218 -5.58 14.31 3.85
CA ARG A 218 -4.90 15.05 4.95
C ARG A 218 -3.66 15.80 4.50
N LEU A 219 -3.56 16.08 3.19
CA LEU A 219 -2.47 16.83 2.55
C LEU A 219 -1.10 16.14 2.63
N LYS A 220 -1.08 14.85 2.86
CA LYS A 220 0.15 14.07 2.96
C LYS A 220 0.42 13.37 1.63
N PRO A 221 1.55 13.65 0.93
CA PRO A 221 1.96 12.88 -0.22
C PRO A 221 2.08 11.41 0.14
N SER A 222 1.42 10.56 -0.62
CA SER A 222 1.38 9.12 -0.37
C SER A 222 1.26 8.33 -1.65
N ILE A 223 1.68 7.07 -1.60
CA ILE A 223 1.62 6.10 -2.69
C ILE A 223 1.17 4.75 -2.18
N THR A 224 0.58 3.94 -3.07
CA THR A 224 0.41 2.50 -2.86
C THR A 224 1.36 1.75 -3.79
N ALA A 225 1.96 0.68 -3.32
CA ALA A 225 2.79 -0.22 -4.15
C ALA A 225 2.38 -1.67 -3.92
N GLU A 226 2.26 -2.41 -5.03
CA GLU A 226 1.74 -3.77 -5.09
C GLU A 226 2.79 -4.71 -5.70
N ALA A 227 3.17 -5.76 -4.98
CA ALA A 227 3.97 -6.85 -5.53
C ALA A 227 3.71 -8.15 -4.77
N GLY A 228 3.33 -9.22 -5.48
CA GLY A 228 3.06 -10.50 -4.87
C GLY A 228 2.32 -11.47 -5.79
N HIS A 229 2.28 -12.72 -5.38
CA HIS A 229 1.67 -13.81 -6.12
C HIS A 229 1.14 -14.89 -5.19
N ALA A 230 -0.17 -15.13 -5.20
CA ALA A 230 -0.83 -16.27 -4.57
C ALA A 230 -0.43 -16.49 -3.09
N GLY A 231 -0.28 -15.43 -2.32
CA GLY A 231 0.18 -15.51 -0.93
C GLY A 231 1.55 -16.15 -0.75
N THR A 232 2.40 -16.13 -1.78
CA THR A 232 3.78 -16.63 -1.69
C THR A 232 4.75 -15.52 -1.24
N VAL A 233 5.95 -15.91 -0.80
CA VAL A 233 7.03 -15.00 -0.43
C VAL A 233 8.14 -15.13 -1.48
N GLU A 234 7.85 -14.73 -2.72
CA GLU A 234 8.84 -14.71 -3.78
C GLU A 234 9.89 -13.63 -3.52
N ALA A 235 11.17 -14.00 -3.58
CA ALA A 235 12.26 -13.08 -3.28
C ALA A 235 12.22 -11.80 -4.13
N ALA A 236 11.87 -11.92 -5.41
CA ALA A 236 11.78 -10.79 -6.32
C ALA A 236 10.71 -9.76 -5.92
N ASP A 237 9.53 -10.23 -5.48
CA ASP A 237 8.43 -9.36 -5.04
C ASP A 237 8.81 -8.66 -3.72
N VAL A 238 9.35 -9.40 -2.75
CA VAL A 238 9.81 -8.84 -1.46
C VAL A 238 10.93 -7.83 -1.67
N GLU A 239 11.94 -8.15 -2.50
CA GLU A 239 13.06 -7.25 -2.80
C GLU A 239 12.63 -5.99 -3.52
N ALA A 240 11.64 -6.08 -4.43
CA ALA A 240 11.08 -4.91 -5.11
C ALA A 240 10.46 -3.92 -4.11
N LEU A 241 9.68 -4.42 -3.13
CA LEU A 241 9.05 -3.59 -2.09
C LEU A 241 10.09 -2.99 -1.13
N VAL A 242 11.08 -3.77 -0.69
CA VAL A 242 12.17 -3.29 0.19
C VAL A 242 13.00 -2.22 -0.52
N ARG A 243 13.49 -2.52 -1.72
CA ARG A 243 14.33 -1.60 -2.51
C ARG A 243 13.57 -0.31 -2.83
N GLY A 244 12.30 -0.43 -3.23
CA GLY A 244 11.45 0.72 -3.53
C GLY A 244 11.27 1.63 -2.31
N SER A 245 10.99 1.06 -1.14
CA SER A 245 10.86 1.81 0.11
C SER A 245 12.16 2.55 0.48
N LEU A 246 13.30 1.86 0.40
CA LEU A 246 14.61 2.48 0.66
C LEU A 246 14.95 3.58 -0.36
N SER A 247 14.54 3.42 -1.62
CA SER A 247 14.74 4.42 -2.66
C SER A 247 13.89 5.66 -2.43
N VAL A 248 12.62 5.52 -2.01
CA VAL A 248 11.78 6.65 -1.57
C VAL A 248 12.40 7.36 -0.37
N MET A 249 12.96 6.63 0.60
CA MET A 249 13.66 7.25 1.73
C MET A 249 14.87 8.07 1.28
N ARG A 250 15.60 7.66 0.23
CA ARG A 250 16.69 8.47 -0.38
C ARG A 250 16.13 9.71 -1.06
N TYR A 251 15.03 9.58 -1.81
CA TYR A 251 14.34 10.73 -2.41
C TYR A 251 13.94 11.77 -1.35
N LEU A 252 13.38 11.33 -0.24
CA LEU A 252 12.99 12.17 0.89
C LEU A 252 14.19 12.64 1.75
N ARG A 253 15.42 12.32 1.35
CA ARG A 253 16.67 12.65 2.06
C ARG A 253 16.75 12.07 3.47
N MET A 254 16.01 10.99 3.74
CA MET A 254 16.05 10.29 5.01
C MET A 254 17.25 9.33 5.10
N LEU A 255 17.74 8.83 3.97
CA LEU A 255 18.93 7.99 3.84
C LEU A 255 19.95 8.62 2.89
N PRO A 256 21.26 8.32 3.06
CA PRO A 256 22.28 8.75 2.12
C PRO A 256 22.12 8.03 0.77
N GLY A 257 22.67 8.64 -0.29
CA GLY A 257 22.64 8.13 -1.66
C GLY A 257 21.54 8.73 -2.52
N ALA A 258 21.59 8.39 -3.81
CA ALA A 258 20.58 8.81 -4.79
C ALA A 258 19.41 7.85 -4.83
N PRO A 259 18.18 8.31 -5.10
CA PRO A 259 17.05 7.45 -5.38
C PRO A 259 17.21 6.72 -6.72
N ASP A 260 16.55 5.58 -6.83
CA ASP A 260 16.59 4.68 -7.99
C ASP A 260 15.33 4.93 -8.83
N PHE A 261 15.30 6.02 -9.58
CA PHE A 261 14.14 6.39 -10.38
C PHE A 261 13.92 5.42 -11.54
N VAL A 262 12.66 5.03 -11.75
CA VAL A 262 12.28 4.27 -12.93
C VAL A 262 12.54 5.09 -14.22
N ALA A 263 13.37 4.53 -15.11
CA ALA A 263 13.81 5.27 -16.30
C ALA A 263 12.71 5.40 -17.37
N LYS A 264 11.82 4.40 -17.48
CA LYS A 264 10.75 4.34 -18.49
C LYS A 264 9.43 3.93 -17.82
N PRO A 265 8.76 4.83 -17.11
CA PRO A 265 7.49 4.53 -16.49
C PRO A 265 6.40 4.33 -17.56
N ILE A 266 5.55 3.34 -17.34
CA ILE A 266 4.34 3.11 -18.13
C ILE A 266 3.17 3.57 -17.26
N TRP A 267 2.53 4.64 -17.71
CA TRP A 267 1.38 5.22 -17.04
C TRP A 267 0.10 4.52 -17.49
N ILE A 268 -0.64 3.98 -16.54
CA ILE A 268 -1.89 3.28 -16.75
C ILE A 268 -3.01 4.23 -16.37
N THR A 269 -3.79 4.65 -17.35
CA THR A 269 -4.83 5.67 -17.18
C THR A 269 -6.20 5.10 -16.89
N SER A 270 -6.39 3.82 -17.19
CA SER A 270 -7.60 3.10 -16.81
C SER A 270 -7.33 1.60 -16.59
N VAL A 271 -8.19 0.98 -15.81
CA VAL A 271 -8.15 -0.48 -15.53
C VAL A 271 -9.50 -1.06 -15.87
N ALA A 272 -9.53 -2.03 -16.77
CA ALA A 272 -10.72 -2.79 -17.11
C ALA A 272 -10.78 -4.08 -16.27
N THR A 273 -11.79 -4.20 -15.41
CA THR A 273 -12.02 -5.39 -14.60
C THR A 273 -12.89 -6.39 -15.34
N VAL A 274 -12.49 -7.66 -15.33
CA VAL A 274 -13.24 -8.78 -15.91
C VAL A 274 -13.68 -9.69 -14.77
N ASN A 275 -14.99 -9.87 -14.62
CA ASN A 275 -15.59 -10.72 -13.60
C ASN A 275 -16.22 -11.95 -14.23
N SER A 276 -16.37 -13.02 -13.44
CA SER A 276 -17.05 -14.22 -13.87
C SER A 276 -18.57 -14.10 -13.74
N ASP A 277 -19.31 -14.47 -14.78
CA ASP A 277 -20.77 -14.58 -14.71
C ASP A 277 -21.25 -15.90 -14.07
N GLN A 278 -20.33 -16.85 -13.86
CA GLN A 278 -20.62 -18.20 -13.36
C GLN A 278 -19.70 -18.56 -12.19
N ALA A 279 -20.22 -19.36 -11.26
CA ALA A 279 -19.42 -20.05 -10.27
C ALA A 279 -18.94 -21.40 -10.82
N GLY A 280 -17.73 -21.84 -10.45
CA GLY A 280 -17.19 -23.11 -10.90
C GLY A 280 -15.67 -23.23 -10.74
N ILE A 281 -15.03 -23.95 -11.64
CA ILE A 281 -13.58 -24.19 -11.65
C ILE A 281 -12.96 -23.32 -12.74
N PHE A 282 -12.12 -22.36 -12.33
CA PHE A 282 -11.45 -21.43 -13.24
C PHE A 282 -10.12 -22.01 -13.76
N TYR A 283 -9.88 -21.80 -15.04
CA TYR A 283 -8.65 -22.14 -15.76
C TYR A 283 -8.10 -20.88 -16.44
N PRO A 284 -7.00 -20.29 -15.94
CA PRO A 284 -6.36 -19.14 -16.59
C PRO A 284 -5.66 -19.58 -17.90
N LEU A 285 -5.76 -18.75 -18.94
CA LEU A 285 -5.05 -18.91 -20.22
C LEU A 285 -3.93 -17.89 -20.38
N VAL A 286 -3.86 -16.90 -19.51
CA VAL A 286 -2.84 -15.85 -19.51
C VAL A 286 -2.19 -15.78 -18.13
N LYS A 287 -1.05 -15.07 -18.04
CA LYS A 287 -0.33 -14.81 -16.80
C LYS A 287 -0.29 -13.30 -16.52
N ARG A 288 0.03 -12.92 -15.27
CA ARG A 288 0.37 -11.55 -14.90
C ARG A 288 1.43 -10.99 -15.85
N GLY A 289 1.27 -9.76 -16.31
CA GLY A 289 2.18 -9.09 -17.24
C GLY A 289 1.99 -9.46 -18.72
N ALA A 290 1.05 -10.33 -19.06
CA ALA A 290 0.77 -10.67 -20.46
C ALA A 290 0.14 -9.48 -21.18
N ALA A 291 0.65 -9.14 -22.38
CA ALA A 291 -0.03 -8.24 -23.29
C ALA A 291 -1.21 -8.95 -23.95
N VAL A 292 -2.37 -8.32 -23.98
CA VAL A 292 -3.59 -8.86 -24.59
C VAL A 292 -4.20 -7.86 -25.55
N VAL A 293 -4.81 -8.36 -26.62
CA VAL A 293 -5.66 -7.57 -27.53
C VAL A 293 -7.12 -7.69 -27.09
N LYS A 294 -7.96 -6.77 -27.52
CA LYS A 294 -9.40 -6.87 -27.31
C LYS A 294 -9.91 -8.23 -27.81
N ASP A 295 -10.85 -8.81 -27.09
CA ASP A 295 -11.47 -10.12 -27.31
C ASP A 295 -10.53 -11.34 -27.17
N ALA A 296 -9.26 -11.16 -26.78
CA ALA A 296 -8.37 -12.26 -26.45
C ALA A 296 -8.92 -13.09 -25.26
N PRO A 297 -8.85 -14.44 -25.29
CA PRO A 297 -9.28 -15.27 -24.18
C PRO A 297 -8.33 -15.12 -22.99
N LEU A 298 -8.88 -14.83 -21.81
CA LEU A 298 -8.15 -14.70 -20.54
C LEU A 298 -8.18 -15.98 -19.71
N GLY A 299 -9.27 -16.75 -19.86
CA GLY A 299 -9.52 -17.97 -19.13
C GLY A 299 -10.94 -18.46 -19.36
N TYR A 300 -11.27 -19.57 -18.73
CA TYR A 300 -12.64 -20.11 -18.76
C TYR A 300 -13.01 -20.74 -17.43
N VAL A 301 -14.32 -20.86 -17.19
CA VAL A 301 -14.88 -21.55 -16.02
C VAL A 301 -15.62 -22.78 -16.50
N THR A 302 -15.39 -23.91 -15.82
CA THR A 302 -16.17 -25.14 -16.01
C THR A 302 -17.11 -25.36 -14.81
N ASP A 303 -18.15 -26.18 -15.02
CA ASP A 303 -18.85 -26.83 -13.92
C ASP A 303 -17.96 -27.91 -13.25
N PHE A 304 -18.48 -28.56 -12.22
CA PHE A 304 -17.75 -29.62 -11.49
C PHE A 304 -17.60 -30.94 -12.27
N PHE A 305 -18.17 -31.01 -13.47
CA PHE A 305 -18.07 -32.16 -14.39
C PHE A 305 -17.15 -31.88 -15.57
N GLY A 306 -16.51 -30.69 -15.60
CA GLY A 306 -15.55 -30.29 -16.64
C GLY A 306 -16.19 -29.66 -17.88
N GLN A 307 -17.51 -29.44 -17.90
CA GLN A 307 -18.17 -28.76 -19.00
C GLN A 307 -17.89 -27.24 -18.91
N LYS A 308 -17.38 -26.65 -19.99
CA LYS A 308 -17.14 -25.20 -20.07
C LYS A 308 -18.48 -24.45 -20.06
N ILE A 309 -18.65 -23.57 -19.05
CA ILE A 309 -19.91 -22.79 -18.83
C ILE A 309 -19.70 -21.29 -19.00
N PHE A 310 -18.46 -20.79 -18.98
CA PHE A 310 -18.14 -19.38 -19.19
C PHE A 310 -16.74 -19.24 -19.81
N GLU A 311 -16.55 -18.24 -20.67
CA GLU A 311 -15.25 -17.84 -21.20
C GLU A 311 -15.03 -16.35 -20.95
N ALA A 312 -13.97 -16.02 -20.22
CA ALA A 312 -13.54 -14.66 -19.96
C ALA A 312 -12.69 -14.13 -21.11
N ARG A 313 -13.05 -12.96 -21.66
CA ARG A 313 -12.32 -12.29 -22.72
C ARG A 313 -11.93 -10.88 -22.33
N ALA A 314 -10.82 -10.40 -22.87
CA ALA A 314 -10.34 -9.04 -22.66
C ALA A 314 -11.30 -8.02 -23.30
N PRO A 315 -11.91 -7.09 -22.52
CA PRO A 315 -12.80 -6.07 -23.09
C PRO A 315 -12.03 -4.98 -23.86
N VAL A 316 -10.73 -4.86 -23.59
CA VAL A 316 -9.81 -3.87 -24.17
C VAL A 316 -8.45 -4.50 -24.45
N ALA A 317 -7.65 -3.86 -25.29
CA ALA A 317 -6.22 -4.18 -25.39
C ALA A 317 -5.47 -3.57 -24.20
N GLY A 318 -4.44 -4.25 -23.70
CA GLY A 318 -3.65 -3.78 -22.56
C GLY A 318 -2.74 -4.84 -21.98
N GLU A 319 -2.30 -4.64 -20.72
CA GLU A 319 -1.48 -5.58 -19.97
C GLU A 319 -2.28 -6.16 -18.79
N VAL A 320 -2.17 -7.45 -18.58
CA VAL A 320 -2.79 -8.15 -17.42
C VAL A 320 -2.05 -7.77 -16.14
N LEU A 321 -2.64 -6.88 -15.36
CA LEU A 321 -2.09 -6.44 -14.06
C LEU A 321 -2.39 -7.44 -12.96
N TYR A 322 -3.57 -8.03 -13.00
CA TYR A 322 -4.06 -9.04 -12.07
C TYR A 322 -4.68 -10.19 -12.84
N ILE A 323 -4.47 -11.40 -12.38
CA ILE A 323 -5.19 -12.61 -12.79
C ILE A 323 -5.47 -13.48 -11.56
N CYS A 324 -6.69 -14.02 -11.45
CA CYS A 324 -7.02 -14.99 -10.41
C CYS A 324 -6.09 -16.19 -10.49
N SER A 325 -5.46 -16.55 -9.36
CA SER A 325 -4.43 -17.60 -9.29
C SER A 325 -4.96 -18.95 -8.82
N VAL A 326 -6.22 -19.01 -8.36
CA VAL A 326 -6.82 -20.23 -7.81
C VAL A 326 -7.99 -20.73 -8.68
N PRO A 327 -8.26 -22.04 -8.68
CA PRO A 327 -9.35 -22.60 -9.47
C PRO A 327 -10.75 -22.29 -8.90
N SER A 328 -10.87 -21.90 -7.62
CA SER A 328 -12.18 -21.58 -7.02
C SER A 328 -12.69 -20.24 -7.55
N MET A 329 -13.79 -20.25 -8.29
CA MET A 329 -14.41 -19.05 -8.86
C MET A 329 -15.86 -18.91 -8.39
N ALA A 330 -16.15 -17.77 -7.78
CA ALA A 330 -17.51 -17.39 -7.46
C ALA A 330 -18.16 -16.61 -8.61
N LYS A 331 -19.49 -16.62 -8.71
CA LYS A 331 -20.20 -15.70 -9.59
C LYS A 331 -19.95 -14.27 -9.12
N GLY A 332 -19.56 -13.39 -10.03
CA GLY A 332 -19.13 -12.02 -9.74
C GLY A 332 -17.68 -11.90 -9.29
N GLY A 333 -16.97 -13.02 -9.07
CA GLY A 333 -15.55 -13.02 -8.70
C GLY A 333 -14.68 -12.42 -9.81
N THR A 334 -13.64 -11.67 -9.42
CA THR A 334 -12.71 -11.04 -10.36
C THR A 334 -11.81 -12.09 -10.99
N ILE A 335 -11.78 -12.12 -12.32
CA ILE A 335 -10.90 -12.98 -13.12
C ILE A 335 -9.61 -12.25 -13.44
N ALA A 336 -9.69 -11.02 -13.95
CA ALA A 336 -8.51 -10.25 -14.36
C ALA A 336 -8.76 -8.74 -14.28
N ASN A 337 -7.67 -7.98 -14.09
CA ASN A 337 -7.62 -6.54 -14.30
C ASN A 337 -6.63 -6.26 -15.44
N ILE A 338 -7.09 -5.49 -16.45
CA ILE A 338 -6.28 -5.13 -17.63
C ILE A 338 -5.98 -3.65 -17.55
N GLY A 339 -4.71 -3.33 -17.43
CA GLY A 339 -4.22 -1.94 -17.50
C GLY A 339 -4.16 -1.45 -18.93
N VAL A 340 -4.75 -0.26 -19.16
CA VAL A 340 -4.71 0.43 -20.45
C VAL A 340 -3.70 1.56 -20.36
N THR A 341 -2.76 1.58 -21.29
CA THR A 341 -1.78 2.66 -21.46
C THR A 341 -2.27 3.64 -22.51
N GLU A 342 -1.86 4.89 -22.43
CA GLU A 342 -2.01 5.87 -23.52
C GLU A 342 -1.17 5.51 -24.72
#